data_57c7cecbeccad13100fafba6e3b1cb78
#
_entry.id   57c7cecbeccad13100fafba6e3b1cb78
#
_cell.length_a   1.000
_cell.length_b   1.000
_cell.length_c   1.000
_cell.angle_alpha   90.00
_cell.angle_beta   90.00
_cell.angle_gamma   90.00
#
_symmetry.space_group_name_H-M   'P 1'
#
loop_
_entity.id
_entity.type
_entity.pdbx_description
1 polymer ?
#
loop_
_entity_poly.entity_id
_entity_poly.type
_entity_poly.pdbx_seq_one_letter_code
_entity_poly.pdbx_strand_id
1 'polypeptide(L)'
;MDAKMKVERAAAGAAIDGVLKYVNHGDDRTKALLNLTDFVQKFTGNMFAEKTFDNIRTMLQNPDNKWVQYVNRGLDELDPQVIKMTALNLGFQAAFVGTKQIRMNREKYNCNIPWTMLMDPTSACNLHCTGCWAAEYGHKLNLSYEKLSDIISQGKELGTYFYMFTGGEPLVRKKDILRLAEEHHDCEFHCFTNGTLIDEEFCEAVQKLGNISFSLSLEGFEEVNDGRRGEGIFDKVLAAMDLMKKHGLLFGTSICYTRANLETVTSDEFLDLLIEHGCRYSWYFHFMPVGMDAAPELMPTVEQRKYIYHRLREIRSDKSDKQIFVMDFQNDGEFVGGCIAGGRNYCHINAN
;
A
#
# COMPACT_ATOMS: atom_id res chain seq x y z
N MET A 1 -20.93 0.81 -12.15
CA MET A 1 -20.93 2.29 -11.88
C MET A 1 -22.08 2.92 -12.65
N ASP A 2 -22.96 3.66 -11.98
CA ASP A 2 -24.07 4.37 -12.63
C ASP A 2 -23.60 5.61 -13.44
N ALA A 3 -24.48 6.19 -14.25
CA ALA A 3 -24.14 7.31 -15.14
C ALA A 3 -23.67 8.56 -14.36
N LYS A 4 -24.29 8.85 -13.20
CA LYS A 4 -23.92 10.00 -12.35
C LYS A 4 -22.50 9.82 -11.80
N MET A 5 -22.20 8.64 -11.27
CA MET A 5 -20.87 8.32 -10.74
C MET A 5 -19.77 8.38 -11.80
N LYS A 6 -20.09 7.95 -13.05
CA LYS A 6 -19.16 8.10 -14.18
C LYS A 6 -18.81 9.55 -14.47
N VAL A 7 -19.81 10.45 -14.44
CA VAL A 7 -19.61 11.89 -14.66
C VAL A 7 -18.79 12.51 -13.51
N GLU A 8 -19.12 12.20 -12.26
CA GLU A 8 -18.38 12.69 -11.08
C GLU A 8 -16.92 12.22 -11.12
N ARG A 9 -16.67 10.96 -11.46
CA ARG A 9 -15.32 10.41 -11.60
C ARG A 9 -14.53 11.08 -12.74
N ALA A 10 -15.17 11.32 -13.89
CA ALA A 10 -14.54 12.02 -15.01
C ALA A 10 -14.16 13.45 -14.62
N ALA A 11 -15.04 14.17 -13.91
CA ALA A 11 -14.76 15.52 -13.40
C ALA A 11 -13.62 15.52 -12.39
N ALA A 12 -13.59 14.55 -11.47
CA ALA A 12 -12.49 14.38 -10.51
C ALA A 12 -11.15 14.10 -11.23
N GLY A 13 -11.15 13.22 -12.24
CA GLY A 13 -9.98 12.93 -13.07
C GLY A 13 -9.45 14.16 -13.79
N ALA A 14 -10.34 14.96 -14.41
CA ALA A 14 -9.95 16.21 -15.07
C ALA A 14 -9.37 17.25 -14.06
N ALA A 15 -9.92 17.32 -12.85
CA ALA A 15 -9.38 18.19 -11.80
C ALA A 15 -7.98 17.74 -11.36
N ILE A 16 -7.76 16.43 -11.17
CA ILE A 16 -6.45 15.86 -10.85
C ILE A 16 -5.44 16.16 -11.97
N ASP A 17 -5.81 15.94 -13.25
CA ASP A 17 -4.94 16.28 -14.40
C ASP A 17 -4.56 17.77 -14.40
N GLY A 18 -5.51 18.64 -14.12
CA GLY A 18 -5.28 20.09 -14.02
C GLY A 18 -4.27 20.43 -12.92
N VAL A 19 -4.42 19.81 -11.73
CA VAL A 19 -3.50 19.99 -10.61
C VAL A 19 -2.11 19.46 -10.94
N LEU A 20 -2.00 18.23 -11.45
CA LEU A 20 -0.69 17.63 -11.81
C LEU A 20 0.04 18.48 -12.85
N LYS A 21 -0.67 18.95 -13.88
CA LYS A 21 -0.10 19.85 -14.88
C LYS A 21 0.41 21.16 -14.26
N TYR A 22 -0.35 21.74 -13.32
CA TYR A 22 0.04 22.97 -12.64
C TYR A 22 1.21 22.76 -11.69
N VAL A 23 1.23 21.66 -10.92
CA VAL A 23 2.31 21.29 -9.98
C VAL A 23 3.61 20.98 -10.72
N ASN A 24 3.55 20.36 -11.90
CA ASN A 24 4.75 19.96 -12.65
C ASN A 24 5.33 21.09 -13.52
N HIS A 25 4.54 22.11 -13.88
CA HIS A 25 4.94 23.17 -14.81
C HIS A 25 4.83 24.59 -14.20
N GLY A 26 4.36 24.71 -12.96
CA GLY A 26 4.19 25.99 -12.28
C GLY A 26 5.45 26.43 -11.52
N ASP A 27 5.70 27.74 -11.48
CA ASP A 27 6.83 28.34 -10.76
C ASP A 27 6.71 28.24 -9.24
N ASP A 28 5.53 27.85 -8.70
CA ASP A 28 5.23 27.78 -7.26
C ASP A 28 4.42 26.52 -6.91
N ARG A 29 5.12 25.42 -6.69
CA ARG A 29 4.56 24.13 -6.30
C ARG A 29 3.80 24.22 -4.96
N THR A 30 4.31 24.99 -4.01
CA THR A 30 3.66 25.20 -2.71
C THR A 30 2.27 25.81 -2.89
N LYS A 31 2.14 26.82 -3.73
CA LYS A 31 0.85 27.44 -4.04
C LYS A 31 -0.13 26.47 -4.71
N ALA A 32 0.38 25.60 -5.59
CA ALA A 32 -0.43 24.55 -6.22
C ALA A 32 -1.01 23.56 -5.19
N LEU A 33 -0.18 23.10 -4.25
CA LEU A 33 -0.58 22.19 -3.19
C LEU A 33 -1.54 22.85 -2.19
N LEU A 34 -1.38 24.14 -1.89
CA LEU A 34 -2.31 24.91 -1.07
C LEU A 34 -3.69 25.03 -1.76
N ASN A 35 -3.71 25.36 -3.06
CA ASN A 35 -4.96 25.43 -3.83
C ASN A 35 -5.66 24.05 -3.92
N LEU A 36 -4.90 22.96 -4.06
CA LEU A 36 -5.43 21.61 -4.00
C LEU A 36 -6.05 21.31 -2.63
N THR A 37 -5.38 21.70 -1.54
CA THR A 37 -5.88 21.52 -0.17
C THR A 37 -7.22 22.23 0.02
N ASP A 38 -7.34 23.47 -0.46
CA ASP A 38 -8.59 24.26 -0.41
C ASP A 38 -9.71 23.61 -1.25
N PHE A 39 -9.36 23.10 -2.43
CA PHE A 39 -10.31 22.39 -3.29
C PHE A 39 -10.82 21.11 -2.60
N VAL A 40 -9.91 20.28 -2.05
CA VAL A 40 -10.26 19.06 -1.34
C VAL A 40 -11.14 19.36 -0.13
N GLN A 41 -10.84 20.41 0.66
CA GLN A 41 -11.65 20.81 1.80
C GLN A 41 -13.07 21.16 1.38
N LYS A 42 -13.23 21.98 0.34
CA LYS A 42 -14.56 22.35 -0.19
C LYS A 42 -15.32 21.13 -0.70
N PHE A 43 -14.63 20.22 -1.38
CA PHE A 43 -15.23 19.03 -1.97
C PHE A 43 -15.67 18.01 -0.92
N THR A 44 -14.86 17.79 0.12
CA THR A 44 -15.13 16.80 1.17
C THR A 44 -16.09 17.31 2.24
N GLY A 45 -16.30 18.63 2.33
CA GLY A 45 -17.18 19.24 3.34
C GLY A 45 -16.76 18.86 4.76
N ASN A 46 -17.73 18.40 5.56
CA ASN A 46 -17.49 18.03 6.96
C ASN A 46 -16.95 16.59 7.16
N MET A 47 -16.44 15.94 6.12
CA MET A 47 -15.92 14.57 6.24
C MET A 47 -14.66 14.50 7.11
N PHE A 48 -13.84 15.56 7.07
CA PHE A 48 -12.62 15.72 7.87
C PHE A 48 -12.73 16.97 8.76
N ALA A 49 -12.07 16.93 9.91
CA ALA A 49 -12.01 18.08 10.79
C ALA A 49 -11.27 19.25 10.11
N GLU A 50 -11.76 20.48 10.29
CA GLU A 50 -11.16 21.71 9.74
C GLU A 50 -9.67 21.84 10.11
N LYS A 51 -9.33 21.53 11.36
CA LYS A 51 -7.96 21.51 11.87
C LYS A 51 -7.01 20.64 11.03
N THR A 52 -7.51 19.58 10.37
CA THR A 52 -6.68 18.72 9.49
C THR A 52 -6.15 19.54 8.31
N PHE A 53 -7.00 20.34 7.68
CA PHE A 53 -6.60 21.19 6.55
C PHE A 53 -5.71 22.34 6.98
N ASP A 54 -5.92 22.92 8.15
CA ASP A 54 -5.06 23.97 8.70
C ASP A 54 -3.66 23.44 8.99
N ASN A 55 -3.55 22.25 9.56
CA ASN A 55 -2.26 21.59 9.76
C ASN A 55 -1.54 21.33 8.43
N ILE A 56 -2.26 20.88 7.39
CA ILE A 56 -1.69 20.68 6.05
C ILE A 56 -1.17 21.99 5.47
N ARG A 57 -1.95 23.08 5.56
CA ARG A 57 -1.53 24.41 5.08
C ARG A 57 -0.27 24.90 5.80
N THR A 58 -0.25 24.77 7.12
CA THR A 58 0.93 25.15 7.93
C THR A 58 2.15 24.33 7.53
N MET A 59 1.99 23.03 7.35
CA MET A 59 3.07 22.15 6.90
C MET A 59 3.59 22.55 5.51
N LEU A 60 2.70 22.79 4.55
CA LEU A 60 3.07 23.15 3.17
C LEU A 60 3.80 24.49 3.05
N GLN A 61 3.61 25.39 4.00
CA GLN A 61 4.32 26.68 4.06
C GLN A 61 5.78 26.57 4.53
N ASN A 62 6.17 25.40 5.06
CA ASN A 62 7.55 25.12 5.45
C ASN A 62 8.23 24.17 4.46
N PRO A 63 9.04 24.66 3.51
CA PRO A 63 9.69 23.81 2.50
C PRO A 63 10.70 22.83 3.11
N ASP A 64 11.24 23.12 4.30
CA ASP A 64 12.19 22.24 5.00
C ASP A 64 11.48 21.12 5.77
N ASN A 65 10.14 21.13 5.83
CA ASN A 65 9.40 20.04 6.45
C ASN A 65 9.58 18.75 5.65
N LYS A 66 10.00 17.68 6.31
CA LYS A 66 10.29 16.40 5.64
C LYS A 66 9.09 15.83 4.86
N TRP A 67 7.85 16.09 5.31
CA TRP A 67 6.67 15.60 4.60
C TRP A 67 6.38 16.41 3.34
N VAL A 68 6.75 17.68 3.31
CA VAL A 68 6.73 18.49 2.08
C VAL A 68 7.77 17.95 1.11
N GLN A 69 8.99 17.66 1.58
CA GLN A 69 10.04 17.06 0.78
C GLN A 69 9.64 15.65 0.28
N TYR A 70 9.00 14.84 1.15
CA TYR A 70 8.46 13.53 0.77
C TYR A 70 7.42 13.63 -0.35
N VAL A 71 6.47 14.57 -0.26
CA VAL A 71 5.47 14.82 -1.31
C VAL A 71 6.15 15.30 -2.60
N ASN A 72 7.09 16.26 -2.50
CA ASN A 72 7.83 16.76 -3.66
C ASN A 72 8.60 15.64 -4.35
N ARG A 73 9.32 14.80 -3.59
CA ARG A 73 10.00 13.62 -4.13
C ARG A 73 9.02 12.69 -4.84
N GLY A 74 7.80 12.50 -4.30
CA GLY A 74 6.75 11.71 -4.95
C GLY A 74 6.32 12.28 -6.28
N LEU A 75 6.15 13.59 -6.36
CA LEU A 75 5.76 14.29 -7.59
C LEU A 75 6.89 14.27 -8.65
N ASP A 76 8.14 14.19 -8.22
CA ASP A 76 9.30 14.16 -9.12
C ASP A 76 9.63 12.74 -9.64
N GLU A 77 9.42 11.71 -8.82
CA GLU A 77 9.86 10.34 -9.11
C GLU A 77 8.74 9.42 -9.64
N LEU A 78 7.47 9.69 -9.29
CA LEU A 78 6.37 8.84 -9.74
C LEU A 78 5.83 9.26 -11.11
N ASP A 79 5.43 8.27 -11.90
CA ASP A 79 4.78 8.52 -13.19
C ASP A 79 3.45 9.28 -12.99
N PRO A 80 3.16 10.32 -13.78
CA PRO A 80 1.92 11.10 -13.67
C PRO A 80 0.64 10.26 -13.77
N GLN A 81 0.63 9.18 -14.57
CA GLN A 81 -0.50 8.26 -14.67
C GLN A 81 -0.69 7.48 -13.36
N VAL A 82 0.40 7.03 -12.73
CA VAL A 82 0.36 6.34 -11.42
C VAL A 82 -0.19 7.28 -10.35
N ILE A 83 0.32 8.52 -10.27
CA ILE A 83 -0.19 9.52 -9.32
C ILE A 83 -1.67 9.79 -9.55
N LYS A 84 -2.07 10.01 -10.82
CA LYS A 84 -3.46 10.27 -11.18
C LYS A 84 -4.37 9.13 -10.78
N MET A 85 -4.02 7.90 -11.15
CA MET A 85 -4.88 6.75 -10.89
C MET A 85 -4.97 6.42 -9.41
N THR A 86 -3.87 6.51 -8.66
CA THR A 86 -3.88 6.36 -7.21
C THR A 86 -4.77 7.43 -6.54
N ALA A 87 -4.63 8.70 -6.92
CA ALA A 87 -5.47 9.77 -6.37
C ALA A 87 -6.96 9.57 -6.72
N LEU A 88 -7.25 9.13 -7.95
CA LEU A 88 -8.61 8.90 -8.42
C LEU A 88 -9.25 7.66 -7.81
N ASN A 89 -8.50 6.55 -7.68
CA ASN A 89 -9.04 5.28 -7.20
C ASN A 89 -9.01 5.18 -5.68
N LEU A 90 -7.86 5.43 -5.06
CA LEU A 90 -7.76 5.36 -3.60
C LEU A 90 -8.39 6.60 -2.94
N GLY A 91 -8.08 7.79 -3.42
CA GLY A 91 -8.59 9.04 -2.85
C GLY A 91 -10.08 9.28 -3.15
N PHE A 92 -10.43 9.47 -4.41
CA PHE A 92 -11.82 9.79 -4.78
C PHE A 92 -12.72 8.57 -4.68
N GLN A 93 -12.39 7.46 -5.34
CA GLN A 93 -13.31 6.33 -5.45
C GLN A 93 -13.44 5.55 -4.15
N ALA A 94 -12.36 5.08 -3.54
CA ALA A 94 -12.41 4.27 -2.31
C ALA A 94 -12.68 5.12 -1.06
N ALA A 95 -11.87 6.15 -0.81
CA ALA A 95 -11.96 6.92 0.43
C ALA A 95 -13.19 7.84 0.47
N PHE A 96 -13.62 8.44 -0.64
CA PHE A 96 -14.76 9.36 -0.64
C PHE A 96 -16.07 8.67 -1.06
N VAL A 97 -16.18 8.18 -2.30
CA VAL A 97 -17.41 7.57 -2.84
C VAL A 97 -17.74 6.26 -2.10
N GLY A 98 -16.77 5.35 -2.04
CA GLY A 98 -16.91 4.04 -1.43
C GLY A 98 -17.25 4.11 0.04
N THR A 99 -16.60 4.99 0.80
CA THR A 99 -16.92 5.16 2.24
C THR A 99 -18.36 5.59 2.47
N LYS A 100 -18.92 6.48 1.63
CA LYS A 100 -20.35 6.86 1.71
C LYS A 100 -21.24 5.66 1.43
N GLN A 101 -20.93 4.90 0.39
CA GLN A 101 -21.69 3.70 -0.01
C GLN A 101 -21.62 2.61 1.07
N ILE A 102 -20.44 2.37 1.65
CA ILE A 102 -20.24 1.45 2.77
C ILE A 102 -21.13 1.84 3.97
N ARG A 103 -21.18 3.12 4.35
CA ARG A 103 -22.03 3.58 5.45
C ARG A 103 -23.50 3.27 5.20
N MET A 104 -24.01 3.59 4.02
CA MET A 104 -25.40 3.28 3.62
C MET A 104 -25.66 1.76 3.63
N ASN A 105 -24.74 0.96 3.09
CA ASN A 105 -24.89 -0.48 3.03
C ASN A 105 -24.79 -1.15 4.41
N ARG A 106 -23.97 -0.61 5.33
CA ARG A 106 -23.95 -1.08 6.73
C ARG A 106 -25.31 -0.94 7.41
N GLU A 107 -25.99 0.18 7.20
CA GLU A 107 -27.35 0.39 7.71
C GLU A 107 -28.34 -0.53 7.03
N LYS A 108 -28.32 -0.63 5.70
CA LYS A 108 -29.24 -1.43 4.89
C LYS A 108 -29.17 -2.91 5.22
N TYR A 109 -27.96 -3.45 5.40
CA TYR A 109 -27.73 -4.89 5.63
C TYR A 109 -27.54 -5.25 7.11
N ASN A 110 -27.52 -4.25 7.99
CA ASN A 110 -27.24 -4.40 9.43
C ASN A 110 -25.99 -5.24 9.72
N CYS A 111 -24.91 -5.00 8.98
CA CYS A 111 -23.65 -5.69 9.15
C CYS A 111 -22.47 -4.79 8.77
N ASN A 112 -21.27 -5.18 9.19
CA ASN A 112 -20.05 -4.50 8.77
C ASN A 112 -19.78 -4.79 7.29
N ILE A 113 -19.35 -3.73 6.55
CA ILE A 113 -18.86 -3.85 5.19
C ILE A 113 -17.38 -3.47 5.21
N PRO A 114 -16.48 -4.32 4.72
CA PRO A 114 -15.05 -4.03 4.72
C PRO A 114 -14.71 -2.90 3.74
N TRP A 115 -13.80 -2.01 4.15
CA TRP A 115 -13.26 -0.96 3.27
C TRP A 115 -12.23 -1.51 2.29
N THR A 116 -11.53 -2.59 2.67
CA THR A 116 -10.57 -3.31 1.83
C THR A 116 -10.75 -4.82 1.94
N MET A 117 -10.50 -5.52 0.84
CA MET A 117 -10.49 -6.98 0.81
C MET A 117 -9.10 -7.48 0.44
N LEU A 118 -8.54 -8.37 1.28
CA LEU A 118 -7.31 -9.10 0.99
C LEU A 118 -7.70 -10.41 0.34
N MET A 119 -7.08 -10.75 -0.78
CA MET A 119 -7.36 -11.97 -1.53
C MET A 119 -6.07 -12.74 -1.80
N ASP A 120 -6.16 -14.07 -1.72
CA ASP A 120 -5.11 -14.99 -2.13
C ASP A 120 -5.44 -15.56 -3.52
N PRO A 121 -4.92 -15.00 -4.62
CA PRO A 121 -5.18 -15.54 -5.96
C PRO A 121 -4.70 -16.99 -6.11
N THR A 122 -3.64 -17.33 -5.36
CA THR A 122 -3.01 -18.64 -5.37
C THR A 122 -2.28 -18.90 -4.05
N SER A 123 -2.20 -20.16 -3.63
CA SER A 123 -1.28 -20.59 -2.58
C SER A 123 0.10 -20.96 -3.10
N ALA A 124 0.30 -21.00 -4.44
CA ALA A 124 1.60 -21.29 -5.03
C ALA A 124 2.60 -20.17 -4.76
N CYS A 125 3.82 -20.54 -4.40
CA CYS A 125 4.93 -19.61 -4.22
C CYS A 125 6.20 -20.20 -4.84
N ASN A 126 7.05 -19.35 -5.36
CA ASN A 126 8.35 -19.73 -5.91
C ASN A 126 9.50 -19.66 -4.87
N LEU A 127 9.17 -19.33 -3.61
CA LEU A 127 10.09 -19.31 -2.46
C LEU A 127 9.60 -20.23 -1.34
N HIS A 128 10.52 -20.56 -0.41
CA HIS A 128 10.28 -21.37 0.80
C HIS A 128 10.88 -20.67 2.03
N CYS A 129 10.32 -19.51 2.38
CA CYS A 129 10.84 -18.68 3.45
C CYS A 129 10.64 -19.33 4.83
N THR A 130 11.65 -19.27 5.70
CA THR A 130 11.57 -19.79 7.07
C THR A 130 10.44 -19.09 7.85
N GLY A 131 9.55 -19.89 8.46
CA GLY A 131 8.41 -19.38 9.24
C GLY A 131 7.37 -18.63 8.39
N CYS A 132 7.18 -19.01 7.14
CA CYS A 132 6.15 -18.43 6.28
C CYS A 132 4.76 -18.91 6.71
N TRP A 133 3.89 -17.98 7.09
CA TRP A 133 2.51 -18.29 7.50
C TRP A 133 1.67 -18.92 6.39
N ALA A 134 1.94 -18.56 5.13
CA ALA A 134 1.21 -19.06 3.97
C ALA A 134 1.62 -20.49 3.58
N ALA A 135 2.72 -21.03 4.11
CA ALA A 135 3.16 -22.40 3.83
C ALA A 135 2.15 -23.46 4.32
N GLU A 136 1.30 -23.12 5.29
CA GLU A 136 0.24 -24.00 5.80
C GLU A 136 -0.75 -24.46 4.73
N TYR A 137 -1.03 -23.60 3.74
CA TYR A 137 -2.03 -23.90 2.69
C TYR A 137 -1.52 -24.78 1.56
N GLY A 138 -0.23 -25.15 1.56
CA GLY A 138 0.41 -25.85 0.44
C GLY A 138 0.46 -24.96 -0.81
N HIS A 139 0.86 -25.55 -1.96
CA HIS A 139 1.12 -24.77 -3.18
C HIS A 139 0.16 -25.10 -4.33
N LYS A 140 -1.05 -25.58 -4.06
CA LYS A 140 -1.96 -26.14 -5.08
C LYS A 140 -3.30 -25.42 -5.21
N LEU A 141 -3.62 -24.51 -4.29
CA LEU A 141 -4.93 -23.86 -4.27
C LEU A 141 -4.91 -22.59 -5.15
N ASN A 142 -5.96 -22.41 -5.92
CA ASN A 142 -6.10 -21.26 -6.81
C ASN A 142 -7.56 -20.81 -6.87
N LEU A 143 -7.80 -19.50 -6.81
CA LEU A 143 -9.05 -18.91 -7.25
C LEU A 143 -9.02 -18.72 -8.77
N SER A 144 -10.11 -19.02 -9.47
CA SER A 144 -10.19 -18.72 -10.89
C SER A 144 -10.25 -17.22 -11.14
N TYR A 145 -9.86 -16.78 -12.34
CA TYR A 145 -9.98 -15.38 -12.74
C TYR A 145 -11.42 -14.87 -12.57
N GLU A 146 -12.40 -15.64 -13.04
CA GLU A 146 -13.82 -15.31 -13.00
C GLU A 146 -14.28 -15.12 -11.54
N LYS A 147 -13.77 -15.96 -10.62
CA LYS A 147 -14.09 -15.85 -9.20
C LYS A 147 -13.51 -14.58 -8.57
N LEU A 148 -12.26 -14.24 -8.90
CA LEU A 148 -11.62 -13.01 -8.45
C LEU A 148 -12.38 -11.78 -8.97
N SER A 149 -12.72 -11.74 -10.27
CA SER A 149 -13.50 -10.64 -10.87
C SER A 149 -14.91 -10.52 -10.28
N ASP A 150 -15.57 -11.66 -9.99
CA ASP A 150 -16.89 -11.70 -9.34
C ASP A 150 -16.84 -11.12 -7.91
N ILE A 151 -15.81 -11.50 -7.11
CA ILE A 151 -15.59 -10.94 -5.76
C ILE A 151 -15.41 -9.42 -5.83
N ILE A 152 -14.59 -8.93 -6.77
CA ILE A 152 -14.37 -7.50 -6.95
C ILE A 152 -15.69 -6.81 -7.35
N SER A 153 -16.45 -7.40 -8.25
CA SER A 153 -17.74 -6.85 -8.71
C SER A 153 -18.74 -6.72 -7.55
N GLN A 154 -18.89 -7.76 -6.73
CA GLN A 154 -19.74 -7.74 -5.53
C GLN A 154 -19.23 -6.74 -4.49
N GLY A 155 -17.90 -6.65 -4.28
CA GLY A 155 -17.30 -5.67 -3.39
C GLY A 155 -17.63 -4.23 -3.81
N LYS A 156 -17.59 -3.92 -5.12
CA LYS A 156 -17.98 -2.62 -5.68
C LYS A 156 -19.44 -2.27 -5.41
N GLU A 157 -20.34 -3.24 -5.47
CA GLU A 157 -21.76 -3.04 -5.11
C GLU A 157 -21.93 -2.66 -3.63
N LEU A 158 -21.03 -3.15 -2.77
CA LEU A 158 -21.00 -2.82 -1.34
C LEU A 158 -20.28 -1.50 -1.03
N GLY A 159 -19.46 -0.98 -1.96
CA GLY A 159 -18.67 0.25 -1.81
C GLY A 159 -17.18 0.01 -1.58
N THR A 160 -16.70 -1.24 -1.70
CA THR A 160 -15.29 -1.57 -1.60
C THR A 160 -14.61 -1.37 -2.95
N TYR A 161 -13.58 -0.52 -2.99
CA TYR A 161 -12.80 -0.20 -4.20
C TYR A 161 -11.29 -0.34 -4.00
N PHE A 162 -10.85 -0.84 -2.86
CA PHE A 162 -9.46 -1.14 -2.58
C PHE A 162 -9.29 -2.63 -2.30
N TYR A 163 -8.45 -3.29 -3.09
CA TYR A 163 -8.20 -4.73 -3.02
C TYR A 163 -6.72 -4.99 -2.85
N MET A 164 -6.38 -5.93 -1.99
CA MET A 164 -5.01 -6.35 -1.76
C MET A 164 -4.82 -7.81 -2.16
N PHE A 165 -3.70 -8.12 -2.79
CA PHE A 165 -3.31 -9.48 -3.15
C PHE A 165 -2.15 -9.96 -2.29
N THR A 166 -2.27 -11.18 -1.77
CA THR A 166 -1.24 -11.91 -1.04
C THR A 166 -1.38 -13.40 -1.33
N GLY A 167 -1.20 -14.30 -0.38
CA GLY A 167 -1.31 -15.74 -0.53
C GLY A 167 0.05 -16.41 -0.51
N GLY A 168 0.38 -17.23 -1.51
CA GLY A 168 1.74 -17.67 -1.81
C GLY A 168 2.53 -16.49 -2.39
N GLU A 169 2.81 -16.53 -3.68
CA GLU A 169 3.32 -15.36 -4.42
C GLU A 169 2.26 -14.92 -5.45
N PRO A 170 1.61 -13.77 -5.27
CA PRO A 170 0.54 -13.34 -6.16
C PRO A 170 1.02 -13.12 -7.61
N LEU A 171 2.28 -12.73 -7.82
CA LEU A 171 2.82 -12.51 -9.15
C LEU A 171 3.08 -13.80 -9.96
N VAL A 172 2.91 -14.98 -9.37
CA VAL A 172 2.74 -16.23 -10.15
C VAL A 172 1.53 -16.11 -11.08
N ARG A 173 0.54 -15.29 -10.68
CA ARG A 173 -0.68 -14.97 -11.44
C ARG A 173 -0.66 -13.53 -12.01
N LYS A 174 0.54 -12.97 -12.31
CA LYS A 174 0.66 -11.56 -12.75
C LYS A 174 -0.20 -11.20 -13.96
N LYS A 175 -0.44 -12.13 -14.89
CA LYS A 175 -1.33 -11.92 -16.05
C LYS A 175 -2.78 -11.70 -15.64
N ASP A 176 -3.27 -12.46 -14.67
CA ASP A 176 -4.63 -12.29 -14.15
C ASP A 176 -4.77 -11.00 -13.36
N ILE A 177 -3.75 -10.62 -12.57
CA ILE A 177 -3.72 -9.37 -11.81
C ILE A 177 -3.78 -8.17 -12.76
N LEU A 178 -2.98 -8.15 -13.83
CA LEU A 178 -3.03 -7.09 -14.84
C LEU A 178 -4.41 -7.02 -15.51
N ARG A 179 -4.99 -8.15 -15.86
CA ARG A 179 -6.32 -8.22 -16.47
C ARG A 179 -7.41 -7.74 -15.51
N LEU A 180 -7.33 -8.09 -14.21
CA LEU A 180 -8.26 -7.58 -13.18
C LEU A 180 -8.13 -6.06 -13.02
N ALA A 181 -6.91 -5.53 -13.02
CA ALA A 181 -6.68 -4.09 -12.90
C ALA A 181 -7.19 -3.31 -14.13
N GLU A 182 -7.12 -3.89 -15.32
CA GLU A 182 -7.68 -3.33 -16.54
C GLU A 182 -9.22 -3.36 -16.54
N GLU A 183 -9.81 -4.52 -16.21
CA GLU A 183 -11.27 -4.69 -16.17
C GLU A 183 -11.91 -3.84 -15.08
N HIS A 184 -11.29 -3.77 -13.91
CA HIS A 184 -11.75 -2.99 -12.76
C HIS A 184 -10.91 -1.71 -12.58
N HIS A 185 -10.73 -0.94 -13.64
CA HIS A 185 -9.90 0.28 -13.67
C HIS A 185 -10.34 1.38 -12.70
N ASP A 186 -11.53 1.24 -12.12
CA ASP A 186 -12.09 2.11 -11.07
C ASP A 186 -11.71 1.66 -9.64
N CYS A 187 -10.97 0.57 -9.50
CA CYS A 187 -10.44 0.07 -8.24
C CYS A 187 -8.93 0.34 -8.13
N GLU A 188 -8.45 0.43 -6.90
CA GLU A 188 -7.03 0.39 -6.58
C GLU A 188 -6.66 -1.01 -6.10
N PHE A 189 -5.53 -1.49 -6.58
CA PHE A 189 -4.96 -2.80 -6.21
C PHE A 189 -3.64 -2.63 -5.50
N HIS A 190 -3.36 -3.51 -4.55
CA HIS A 190 -2.10 -3.55 -3.82
C HIS A 190 -1.58 -4.99 -3.76
N CYS A 191 -0.33 -5.23 -4.13
CA CYS A 191 0.26 -6.57 -4.11
C CYS A 191 1.38 -6.66 -3.06
N PHE A 192 1.23 -7.61 -2.13
CA PHE A 192 2.35 -8.07 -1.30
C PHE A 192 3.10 -9.13 -2.08
N THR A 193 4.36 -8.87 -2.42
CA THR A 193 5.14 -9.76 -3.30
C THR A 193 6.56 -9.94 -2.80
N ASN A 194 7.16 -11.09 -3.12
CA ASN A 194 8.58 -11.30 -2.90
C ASN A 194 9.47 -10.58 -3.95
N GLY A 195 8.87 -9.93 -4.95
CA GLY A 195 9.56 -9.12 -5.95
C GLY A 195 10.29 -9.88 -7.06
N THR A 196 10.53 -11.17 -6.90
CA THR A 196 11.42 -11.95 -7.81
C THR A 196 10.85 -12.18 -9.21
N LEU A 197 9.56 -11.93 -9.43
CA LEU A 197 8.85 -12.10 -10.70
C LEU A 197 8.56 -10.77 -11.42
N ILE A 198 9.07 -9.68 -10.90
CA ILE A 198 8.97 -8.34 -11.51
C ILE A 198 9.98 -8.26 -12.66
N ASP A 199 9.51 -7.92 -13.85
CA ASP A 199 10.29 -7.73 -15.06
C ASP A 199 9.86 -6.46 -15.81
N GLU A 200 10.60 -6.07 -16.84
CA GLU A 200 10.38 -4.86 -17.64
C GLU A 200 8.95 -4.81 -18.21
N GLU A 201 8.51 -5.89 -18.86
CA GLU A 201 7.17 -5.98 -19.48
C GLU A 201 6.05 -5.76 -18.43
N PHE A 202 6.24 -6.35 -17.24
CA PHE A 202 5.28 -6.16 -16.14
C PHE A 202 5.26 -4.72 -15.65
N CYS A 203 6.42 -4.07 -15.47
CA CYS A 203 6.51 -2.67 -15.04
C CYS A 203 5.88 -1.73 -16.06
N GLU A 204 6.10 -1.92 -17.37
CA GLU A 204 5.46 -1.14 -18.43
C GLU A 204 3.93 -1.27 -18.40
N ALA A 205 3.42 -2.50 -18.21
CA ALA A 205 1.98 -2.74 -18.11
C ALA A 205 1.37 -2.08 -16.87
N VAL A 206 2.03 -2.17 -15.71
CA VAL A 206 1.60 -1.54 -14.45
C VAL A 206 1.61 -0.01 -14.58
N GLN A 207 2.66 0.58 -15.15
CA GLN A 207 2.77 2.01 -15.40
C GLN A 207 1.59 2.52 -16.24
N LYS A 208 1.28 1.82 -17.33
CA LYS A 208 0.17 2.15 -18.22
C LYS A 208 -1.19 2.09 -17.52
N LEU A 209 -1.43 1.08 -16.68
CA LEU A 209 -2.65 0.95 -15.89
C LEU A 209 -2.72 1.99 -14.77
N GLY A 210 -1.65 2.18 -14.02
CA GLY A 210 -1.49 3.18 -12.96
C GLY A 210 -2.25 2.89 -11.67
N ASN A 211 -2.98 1.79 -11.56
CA ASN A 211 -3.85 1.45 -10.43
C ASN A 211 -3.39 0.22 -9.63
N ILE A 212 -2.10 -0.08 -9.68
CA ILE A 212 -1.49 -1.16 -8.90
C ILE A 212 -0.29 -0.61 -8.14
N SER A 213 -0.29 -0.79 -6.82
CA SER A 213 0.83 -0.50 -5.93
C SER A 213 1.40 -1.78 -5.30
N PHE A 214 2.60 -1.72 -4.72
CA PHE A 214 3.29 -2.92 -4.26
C PHE A 214 3.95 -2.73 -2.90
N SER A 215 3.96 -3.79 -2.09
CA SER A 215 4.85 -3.94 -0.95
C SER A 215 5.79 -5.12 -1.18
N LEU A 216 7.07 -4.82 -1.43
CA LEU A 216 8.09 -5.84 -1.65
C LEU A 216 8.57 -6.38 -0.30
N SER A 217 8.65 -7.68 -0.19
CA SER A 217 9.11 -8.34 1.03
C SER A 217 10.63 -8.21 1.18
N LEU A 218 11.09 -7.52 2.22
CA LEU A 218 12.51 -7.33 2.52
C LEU A 218 12.72 -7.32 4.04
N GLU A 219 13.64 -8.15 4.55
CA GLU A 219 13.78 -8.45 5.98
C GLU A 219 15.03 -7.83 6.62
N GLY A 220 15.73 -6.95 5.93
CA GLY A 220 17.00 -6.35 6.34
C GLY A 220 18.02 -6.37 5.22
N PHE A 221 19.32 -6.24 5.57
CA PHE A 221 20.42 -6.40 4.61
C PHE A 221 20.59 -7.86 4.17
N GLU A 222 21.46 -8.10 3.21
CA GLU A 222 21.66 -9.36 2.50
C GLU A 222 21.70 -10.60 3.41
N GLU A 223 22.60 -10.63 4.40
CA GLU A 223 22.76 -11.77 5.30
C GLU A 223 21.47 -12.16 6.03
N VAL A 224 20.76 -11.16 6.55
CA VAL A 224 19.52 -11.35 7.31
C VAL A 224 18.34 -11.70 6.39
N ASN A 225 18.24 -11.02 5.26
CA ASN A 225 17.19 -11.28 4.28
C ASN A 225 17.32 -12.68 3.68
N ASP A 226 18.50 -13.02 3.20
CA ASP A 226 18.76 -14.27 2.50
C ASP A 226 18.75 -15.47 3.45
N GLY A 227 19.15 -15.28 4.72
CA GLY A 227 19.00 -16.28 5.76
C GLY A 227 17.56 -16.73 6.00
N ARG A 228 16.57 -15.87 5.73
CA ARG A 228 15.14 -16.21 5.83
C ARG A 228 14.50 -16.60 4.50
N ARG A 229 14.87 -15.94 3.41
CA ARG A 229 14.16 -16.01 2.12
C ARG A 229 14.87 -16.86 1.06
N GLY A 230 16.14 -17.12 1.25
CA GLY A 230 17.00 -17.87 0.33
C GLY A 230 18.09 -16.98 -0.29
N GLU A 231 19.18 -17.62 -0.67
CA GLU A 231 20.38 -16.99 -1.24
C GLU A 231 20.08 -16.17 -2.51
N GLY A 232 20.61 -14.96 -2.58
CA GLY A 232 20.48 -14.04 -3.71
C GLY A 232 19.09 -13.41 -3.85
N ILE A 233 18.20 -13.52 -2.86
CA ILE A 233 16.88 -12.88 -2.89
C ILE A 233 16.99 -11.39 -2.60
N PHE A 234 17.92 -10.97 -1.72
CA PHE A 234 18.17 -9.55 -1.46
C PHE A 234 18.47 -8.76 -2.74
N ASP A 235 19.44 -9.21 -3.52
CA ASP A 235 19.82 -8.56 -4.78
C ASP A 235 18.67 -8.53 -5.80
N LYS A 236 17.88 -9.60 -5.89
CA LYS A 236 16.71 -9.63 -6.77
C LYS A 236 15.65 -8.63 -6.37
N VAL A 237 15.43 -8.42 -5.06
CA VAL A 237 14.46 -7.44 -4.56
C VAL A 237 14.95 -6.03 -4.84
N LEU A 238 16.24 -5.72 -4.61
CA LEU A 238 16.80 -4.41 -4.93
C LEU A 238 16.75 -4.11 -6.43
N ALA A 239 17.09 -5.08 -7.28
CA ALA A 239 16.96 -4.93 -8.72
C ALA A 239 15.50 -4.68 -9.16
N ALA A 240 14.53 -5.36 -8.53
CA ALA A 240 13.12 -5.11 -8.78
C ALA A 240 12.70 -3.69 -8.34
N MET A 241 13.19 -3.20 -7.20
CA MET A 241 12.94 -1.82 -6.73
C MET A 241 13.50 -0.80 -7.72
N ASP A 242 14.74 -0.98 -8.19
CA ASP A 242 15.37 -0.08 -9.17
C ASP A 242 14.59 -0.06 -10.49
N LEU A 243 14.12 -1.22 -10.93
CA LEU A 243 13.29 -1.32 -12.12
C LEU A 243 11.94 -0.59 -11.95
N MET A 244 11.28 -0.78 -10.82
CA MET A 244 10.03 -0.10 -10.50
C MET A 244 10.22 1.41 -10.35
N LYS A 245 11.32 1.85 -9.73
CA LYS A 245 11.70 3.26 -9.63
C LYS A 245 11.92 3.87 -11.02
N LYS A 246 12.62 3.17 -11.92
CA LYS A 246 12.83 3.57 -13.33
C LYS A 246 11.51 3.85 -14.05
N HIS A 247 10.48 3.06 -13.78
CA HIS A 247 9.14 3.20 -14.35
C HIS A 247 8.21 4.13 -13.55
N GLY A 248 8.68 4.77 -12.49
CA GLY A 248 7.89 5.68 -11.67
C GLY A 248 6.70 5.00 -10.98
N LEU A 249 6.82 3.74 -10.60
CA LEU A 249 5.75 2.98 -9.94
C LEU A 249 5.66 3.31 -8.44
N LEU A 250 4.46 3.19 -7.89
CA LEU A 250 4.21 3.38 -6.46
C LEU A 250 4.46 2.07 -5.70
N PHE A 251 5.50 2.03 -4.88
CA PHE A 251 5.82 0.87 -4.05
C PHE A 251 6.47 1.23 -2.73
N GLY A 252 6.48 0.25 -1.86
CA GLY A 252 7.16 0.25 -0.57
C GLY A 252 7.60 -1.15 -0.20
N THR A 253 7.84 -1.38 1.09
CA THR A 253 8.24 -2.69 1.60
C THR A 253 7.23 -3.27 2.59
N SER A 254 7.20 -4.59 2.66
CA SER A 254 6.55 -5.39 3.71
C SER A 254 7.65 -6.06 4.52
N ILE A 255 7.80 -5.66 5.76
CA ILE A 255 8.87 -6.09 6.66
C ILE A 255 8.28 -6.93 7.77
N CYS A 256 8.60 -8.22 7.78
CA CYS A 256 8.30 -9.08 8.91
C CYS A 256 9.44 -8.98 9.92
N TYR A 257 9.27 -8.15 10.96
CA TYR A 257 10.30 -8.06 11.98
C TYR A 257 10.23 -9.22 12.98
N THR A 258 11.41 -9.71 13.31
CA THR A 258 11.66 -10.85 14.18
C THR A 258 12.56 -10.41 15.36
N ARG A 259 12.80 -11.32 16.29
CA ARG A 259 13.79 -11.12 17.34
C ARG A 259 15.20 -10.82 16.80
N ALA A 260 15.53 -11.39 15.64
CA ALA A 260 16.88 -11.33 15.07
C ALA A 260 17.13 -10.08 14.22
N ASN A 261 16.10 -9.56 13.51
CA ASN A 261 16.29 -8.49 12.52
C ASN A 261 15.78 -7.12 12.95
N LEU A 262 15.14 -7.00 14.12
CA LEU A 262 14.46 -5.78 14.56
C LEU A 262 15.36 -4.54 14.50
N GLU A 263 16.59 -4.63 15.01
CA GLU A 263 17.52 -3.51 15.04
C GLU A 263 17.93 -3.10 13.63
N THR A 264 18.22 -4.08 12.77
CA THR A 264 18.57 -3.85 11.37
C THR A 264 17.46 -3.14 10.61
N VAL A 265 16.23 -3.67 10.66
CA VAL A 265 15.11 -3.13 9.84
C VAL A 265 14.58 -1.79 10.35
N THR A 266 15.02 -1.33 11.51
CA THR A 266 14.68 -0.02 12.09
C THR A 266 15.86 0.94 12.14
N SER A 267 17.03 0.53 11.63
CA SER A 267 18.23 1.38 11.57
C SER A 267 18.06 2.50 10.51
N ASP A 268 18.77 3.60 10.71
CA ASP A 268 18.75 4.71 9.76
C ASP A 268 19.35 4.31 8.42
N GLU A 269 20.39 3.48 8.45
CA GLU A 269 21.06 2.96 7.24
C GLU A 269 20.12 2.10 6.39
N PHE A 270 19.29 1.28 7.02
CA PHE A 270 18.32 0.48 6.27
C PHE A 270 17.20 1.35 5.69
N LEU A 271 16.73 2.35 6.45
CA LEU A 271 15.75 3.32 5.93
C LEU A 271 16.32 4.13 4.75
N ASP A 272 17.60 4.53 4.82
CA ASP A 272 18.26 5.23 3.72
C ASP A 272 18.36 4.35 2.47
N LEU A 273 18.72 3.06 2.61
CA LEU A 273 18.70 2.10 1.52
C LEU A 273 17.32 2.05 0.85
N LEU A 274 16.24 1.93 1.63
CA LEU A 274 14.89 1.88 1.09
C LEU A 274 14.52 3.17 0.34
N ILE A 275 14.88 4.32 0.91
CA ILE A 275 14.64 5.64 0.30
C ILE A 275 15.40 5.78 -1.00
N GLU A 276 16.69 5.37 -1.03
CA GLU A 276 17.55 5.42 -2.21
C GLU A 276 16.99 4.57 -3.35
N HIS A 277 16.49 3.37 -3.05
CA HIS A 277 15.85 2.49 -4.03
C HIS A 277 14.41 2.86 -4.38
N GLY A 278 13.90 4.02 -3.91
CA GLY A 278 12.61 4.58 -4.35
C GLY A 278 11.42 4.18 -3.50
N CYS A 279 11.60 3.47 -2.40
CA CYS A 279 10.49 3.11 -1.50
C CYS A 279 9.81 4.36 -0.94
N ARG A 280 8.46 4.33 -0.92
CA ARG A 280 7.63 5.40 -0.38
C ARG A 280 7.12 5.09 1.00
N TYR A 281 6.88 3.83 1.31
CA TYR A 281 6.35 3.40 2.59
C TYR A 281 6.92 2.04 2.99
N SER A 282 6.80 1.71 4.28
CA SER A 282 7.15 0.40 4.81
C SER A 282 6.08 -0.07 5.80
N TRP A 283 5.59 -1.27 5.60
CA TRP A 283 4.67 -1.94 6.50
C TRP A 283 5.45 -2.89 7.40
N TYR A 284 5.40 -2.65 8.71
CA TYR A 284 6.03 -3.50 9.70
C TYR A 284 5.01 -4.45 10.30
N PHE A 285 5.27 -5.74 10.15
CA PHE A 285 4.49 -6.84 10.73
C PHE A 285 5.35 -7.59 11.72
N HIS A 286 4.88 -7.82 12.93
CA HIS A 286 5.64 -8.69 13.82
C HIS A 286 5.48 -10.15 13.41
N PHE A 287 6.56 -10.91 13.53
CA PHE A 287 6.54 -12.34 13.29
C PHE A 287 5.59 -13.04 14.26
N MET A 288 4.68 -13.84 13.72
CA MET A 288 3.80 -14.72 14.48
C MET A 288 4.10 -16.16 14.11
N PRO A 289 4.35 -17.06 15.09
CA PRO A 289 4.67 -18.47 14.84
C PRO A 289 3.41 -19.27 14.52
N VAL A 290 2.85 -19.05 13.34
CA VAL A 290 1.68 -19.76 12.81
C VAL A 290 2.07 -20.50 11.53
N GLY A 291 1.29 -21.52 11.16
CA GLY A 291 1.59 -22.35 10.01
C GLY A 291 2.41 -23.60 10.33
N MET A 292 2.71 -24.40 9.29
CA MET A 292 3.32 -25.72 9.44
C MET A 292 4.76 -25.67 9.97
N ASP A 293 5.52 -24.66 9.58
CA ASP A 293 6.94 -24.48 9.95
C ASP A 293 7.10 -23.31 10.93
N ALA A 294 6.25 -23.27 11.95
CA ALA A 294 6.30 -22.25 12.97
C ALA A 294 7.69 -22.25 13.67
N ALA A 295 8.29 -21.05 13.76
CA ALA A 295 9.61 -20.83 14.38
C ALA A 295 9.48 -19.90 15.59
N PRO A 296 9.06 -20.40 16.77
CA PRO A 296 8.78 -19.56 17.96
C PRO A 296 9.99 -18.74 18.42
N GLU A 297 11.20 -19.19 18.15
CA GLU A 297 12.44 -18.49 18.43
C GLU A 297 12.58 -17.16 17.69
N LEU A 298 11.88 -16.96 16.60
CA LEU A 298 11.84 -15.70 15.84
C LEU A 298 10.90 -14.65 16.43
N MET A 299 10.06 -15.02 17.41
CA MET A 299 9.13 -14.07 18.04
C MET A 299 9.88 -12.92 18.72
N PRO A 300 9.49 -11.66 18.44
CA PRO A 300 10.02 -10.51 19.19
C PRO A 300 9.68 -10.61 20.68
N THR A 301 10.60 -10.17 21.54
CA THR A 301 10.33 -10.04 22.98
C THR A 301 9.36 -8.89 23.26
N VAL A 302 8.86 -8.81 24.51
CA VAL A 302 8.01 -7.70 24.96
C VAL A 302 8.76 -6.37 24.86
N GLU A 303 10.04 -6.35 25.22
CA GLU A 303 10.90 -5.16 25.15
C GLU A 303 11.09 -4.71 23.70
N GLN A 304 11.36 -5.65 22.79
CA GLN A 304 11.49 -5.38 21.36
C GLN A 304 10.19 -4.84 20.75
N ARG A 305 9.03 -5.35 21.17
CA ARG A 305 7.73 -4.81 20.73
C ARG A 305 7.47 -3.40 21.27
N LYS A 306 7.91 -3.07 22.48
CA LYS A 306 7.86 -1.70 23.01
C LYS A 306 8.83 -0.79 22.25
N TYR A 307 10.03 -1.28 21.95
CA TYR A 307 11.01 -0.51 21.18
C TYR A 307 10.45 -0.11 19.80
N ILE A 308 9.95 -1.07 19.01
CA ILE A 308 9.46 -0.76 17.67
C ILE A 308 8.26 0.20 17.69
N TYR A 309 7.37 0.06 18.68
CA TYR A 309 6.27 1.00 18.89
C TYR A 309 6.75 2.46 19.00
N HIS A 310 7.80 2.71 19.77
CA HIS A 310 8.37 4.05 19.92
C HIS A 310 9.19 4.45 18.69
N ARG A 311 10.01 3.56 18.15
CA ARG A 311 10.89 3.85 17.02
C ARG A 311 10.13 4.21 15.75
N LEU A 312 9.07 3.49 15.39
CA LEU A 312 8.28 3.83 14.20
C LEU A 312 7.53 5.18 14.37
N ARG A 313 7.14 5.54 15.57
CA ARG A 313 6.58 6.87 15.84
C ARG A 313 7.62 7.97 15.76
N GLU A 314 8.83 7.71 16.22
CA GLU A 314 9.97 8.63 16.08
C GLU A 314 10.28 8.86 14.60
N ILE A 315 10.40 7.80 13.79
CA ILE A 315 10.62 7.90 12.34
C ILE A 315 9.52 8.72 11.67
N ARG A 316 8.27 8.61 12.08
CA ARG A 316 7.16 9.43 11.55
C ARG A 316 7.15 10.88 12.06
N SER A 317 7.80 11.16 13.17
CA SER A 317 7.81 12.51 13.78
C SER A 317 8.81 13.45 13.09
N ASP A 318 8.74 14.74 13.46
CA ASP A 318 9.70 15.76 12.99
C ASP A 318 11.11 15.62 13.57
N LYS A 319 11.33 14.60 14.44
CA LYS A 319 12.66 14.29 14.98
C LYS A 319 13.53 13.51 14.00
N SER A 320 12.93 12.89 12.99
CA SER A 320 13.62 12.12 11.95
C SER A 320 13.54 12.86 10.63
N ASP A 321 14.62 12.82 9.86
CA ASP A 321 14.73 13.35 8.50
C ASP A 321 14.31 12.34 7.41
N LYS A 322 14.04 11.09 7.80
CA LYS A 322 13.74 10.00 6.88
C LYS A 322 12.42 10.23 6.12
N GLN A 323 12.53 10.39 4.82
CA GLN A 323 11.40 10.65 3.90
C GLN A 323 10.73 9.36 3.45
N ILE A 324 10.25 8.58 4.42
CA ILE A 324 9.52 7.33 4.20
C ILE A 324 8.35 7.24 5.20
N PHE A 325 7.18 6.78 4.74
CA PHE A 325 6.03 6.57 5.61
C PHE A 325 6.03 5.16 6.16
N VAL A 326 6.27 5.01 7.47
CA VAL A 326 6.30 3.70 8.13
C VAL A 326 4.98 3.41 8.85
N MET A 327 4.48 2.20 8.74
CA MET A 327 3.23 1.72 9.35
C MET A 327 3.53 0.54 10.27
N ASP A 328 3.01 0.57 11.49
CA ASP A 328 3.08 -0.52 12.45
C ASP A 328 1.74 -1.27 12.46
N PHE A 329 1.64 -2.32 11.67
CA PHE A 329 0.36 -2.99 11.43
C PHE A 329 -0.36 -3.40 12.72
N GLN A 330 0.37 -3.90 13.72
CA GLN A 330 -0.23 -4.37 14.97
C GLN A 330 -0.46 -3.27 16.00
N ASN A 331 0.38 -2.22 16.02
CA ASN A 331 0.32 -1.19 17.05
C ASN A 331 -0.38 0.10 16.62
N ASP A 332 -0.55 0.33 15.32
CA ASP A 332 -1.27 1.51 14.80
C ASP A 332 -2.81 1.38 14.91
N GLY A 333 -3.33 0.33 15.53
CA GLY A 333 -4.75 0.15 15.81
C GLY A 333 -5.40 1.31 16.56
N GLU A 334 -4.64 2.09 17.36
CA GLU A 334 -5.13 3.27 18.05
C GLU A 334 -5.64 4.35 17.09
N PHE A 335 -5.02 4.51 15.91
CA PHE A 335 -5.44 5.50 14.90
C PHE A 335 -6.71 5.12 14.14
N VAL A 336 -7.08 3.84 14.18
CA VAL A 336 -8.27 3.29 13.49
C VAL A 336 -9.33 2.75 14.46
N GLY A 337 -9.15 3.02 15.75
CA GLY A 337 -10.09 2.64 16.81
C GLY A 337 -10.08 1.15 17.14
N GLY A 338 -8.92 0.47 17.03
CA GLY A 338 -8.69 -0.93 17.36
C GLY A 338 -8.62 -1.86 16.16
N CYS A 339 -8.83 -3.16 16.38
CA CYS A 339 -8.71 -4.18 15.33
C CYS A 339 -9.68 -3.93 14.16
N ILE A 340 -9.16 -3.99 12.93
CA ILE A 340 -9.93 -3.78 11.69
C ILE A 340 -10.44 -5.07 11.04
N ALA A 341 -10.02 -6.24 11.55
CA ALA A 341 -10.37 -7.56 11.01
C ALA A 341 -11.84 -7.95 11.23
N GLY A 342 -12.21 -9.13 10.74
CA GLY A 342 -13.56 -9.68 10.89
C GLY A 342 -14.64 -8.89 10.16
N GLY A 343 -14.30 -8.28 9.03
CA GLY A 343 -15.23 -7.49 8.21
C GLY A 343 -15.48 -6.06 8.70
N ARG A 344 -14.88 -5.62 9.83
CA ARG A 344 -15.08 -4.26 10.34
C ARG A 344 -14.60 -3.21 9.32
N ASN A 345 -13.36 -3.31 8.86
CA ASN A 345 -12.80 -2.51 7.77
C ASN A 345 -12.03 -3.38 6.77
N TYR A 346 -11.78 -4.65 7.10
CA TYR A 346 -10.95 -5.57 6.36
C TYR A 346 -11.51 -7.00 6.48
N CYS A 347 -11.48 -7.74 5.39
CA CYS A 347 -11.67 -9.19 5.37
C CYS A 347 -10.61 -9.84 4.48
N HIS A 348 -10.38 -11.14 4.71
CA HIS A 348 -9.45 -11.95 3.94
C HIS A 348 -10.21 -13.10 3.26
N ILE A 349 -9.98 -13.28 1.98
CA ILE A 349 -10.54 -14.35 1.15
C ILE A 349 -9.36 -15.15 0.62
N ASN A 350 -9.20 -16.35 1.16
CA ASN A 350 -8.13 -17.26 0.75
C ASN A 350 -8.61 -18.23 -0.36
N ALA A 351 -7.66 -18.98 -0.92
CA ALA A 351 -7.92 -19.90 -2.01
C ALA A 351 -8.48 -21.29 -1.56
N ASN A 352 -8.81 -21.46 -0.27
CA ASN A 352 -9.34 -22.70 0.29
C ASN A 352 -10.82 -22.91 -0.05
#